data_71ebd03939b18841401c565a5959e761
#
_entry.id   71ebd03939b18841401c565a5959e761
#
_cell.length_a   1.000
_cell.length_b   1.000
_cell.length_c   1.000
_cell.angle_alpha   90.00
_cell.angle_beta   90.00
_cell.angle_gamma   90.00
#
_symmetry.space_group_name_H-M   'P 1'
#
loop_
_entity.id
_entity.type
_entity.pdbx_description
1 polymer ?
#
loop_
_entity_poly.entity_id
_entity_poly.type
_entity_poly.pdbx_seq_one_letter_code
_entity_poly.pdbx_strand_id
1 'polypeptide(L)'
;MAGAARHGDRLVMIDERGELSYKQLDERTNALANAWRERGLKSGEGVAILARNHRGFLEAVFAAAKCGTRIVLLNTSFAGPQIREVAQREGTDLLVYDDEYSDTLRGIDDPPRGRFRAWANEPGDDTLDALVEGADTSGPPKPDESPRITILTSGTTGTPKGAPRSEPRSLSLIGGLLSKVPFRAHEVTELCVPMFHALGFMQAIVGVGLGSTLVVRRRFDPETTLDSLEEHRATAMVVVPVMLSRILELGEDKIEQRDLTDLRIIFVSGSALGADLARKATEAFGPVVYNLYGSTEIAYATIATPEDLRADPSTVGKVVRGSIVKLFDENGKEVPEGESGRIFVGNLSQFEGYTGGGNKDMLQGLMASGDVGHFDPEGRLYIDGRDDEMIVSGGENVFPAEVEELLASHKDVQEAAAIGVEDEKFGQRLKAFVVLRSSAKLTEDEVKDYVKDNLANYKVPREVVFLDELPRNPTGKVLKRELAERDEKGDGKASPKTNGKAPSKKKESAKASSK
;
A
#
# COMPACT_ATOMS: atom_id res chain seq x y z
N MET A 1 -12.66 20.52 12.50
CA MET A 1 -13.59 21.08 13.53
C MET A 1 -13.58 20.28 14.83
N ALA A 2 -14.10 19.04 14.91
CA ALA A 2 -14.14 18.30 16.20
C ALA A 2 -12.75 18.02 16.80
N GLY A 3 -11.75 17.73 15.98
CA GLY A 3 -10.37 17.51 16.42
C GLY A 3 -9.73 18.76 17.02
N ALA A 4 -9.83 19.91 16.35
CA ALA A 4 -9.28 21.17 16.85
C ALA A 4 -9.94 21.61 18.16
N ALA A 5 -11.26 21.45 18.27
CA ALA A 5 -11.99 21.77 19.49
C ALA A 5 -11.60 20.89 20.69
N ARG A 6 -11.18 19.64 20.45
CA ARG A 6 -10.83 18.69 21.51
C ARG A 6 -9.33 18.67 21.84
N HIS A 7 -8.48 18.90 20.84
CA HIS A 7 -7.04 18.64 20.93
C HIS A 7 -6.17 19.89 20.77
N GLY A 8 -6.73 20.98 20.22
CA GLY A 8 -6.15 22.32 20.15
C GLY A 8 -4.66 22.37 19.79
N ASP A 9 -3.84 22.64 20.77
CA ASP A 9 -2.39 22.82 20.59
C ASP A 9 -1.60 21.51 20.50
N ARG A 10 -2.25 20.34 20.64
CA ARG A 10 -1.56 19.06 20.41
C ARG A 10 -1.14 18.92 18.95
N LEU A 11 -0.04 18.22 18.72
CA LEU A 11 0.45 17.96 17.38
C LEU A 11 -0.45 16.94 16.68
N VAL A 12 -0.84 17.24 15.45
CA VAL A 12 -1.53 16.33 14.56
C VAL A 12 -0.55 15.66 13.61
N MET A 13 0.53 16.35 13.23
CA MET A 13 1.52 15.86 12.27
C MET A 13 2.89 16.45 12.55
N ILE A 14 3.91 15.62 12.25
CA ILE A 14 5.31 16.01 12.10
C ILE A 14 5.74 15.55 10.70
N ASP A 15 6.24 16.46 9.90
CA ASP A 15 6.79 16.19 8.56
C ASP A 15 8.13 16.93 8.35
N GLU A 16 8.70 16.89 7.15
CA GLU A 16 9.97 17.56 6.85
C GLU A 16 9.91 19.10 6.99
N ARG A 17 8.71 19.70 7.10
CA ARG A 17 8.52 21.13 7.41
C ARG A 17 8.35 21.39 8.92
N GLY A 18 8.45 20.37 9.75
CA GLY A 18 8.34 20.44 11.21
C GLY A 18 6.95 20.10 11.72
N GLU A 19 6.59 20.66 12.85
CA GLU A 19 5.38 20.35 13.60
C GLU A 19 4.15 21.11 13.08
N LEU A 20 2.97 20.46 13.19
CA LEU A 20 1.66 21.04 12.90
C LEU A 20 0.69 20.65 13.99
N SER A 21 0.02 21.63 14.63
CA SER A 21 -1.00 21.35 15.64
C SER A 21 -2.38 21.12 15.02
N TYR A 22 -3.30 20.52 15.79
CA TYR A 22 -4.71 20.38 15.40
C TYR A 22 -5.38 21.73 15.13
N LYS A 23 -5.04 22.76 15.91
CA LYS A 23 -5.55 24.11 15.71
C LYS A 23 -5.04 24.71 14.40
N GLN A 24 -3.74 24.63 14.15
CA GLN A 24 -3.15 25.12 12.91
C GLN A 24 -3.72 24.41 11.68
N LEU A 25 -3.89 23.07 11.74
CA LEU A 25 -4.52 22.31 10.66
C LEU A 25 -5.95 22.80 10.40
N ASP A 26 -6.74 23.06 11.46
CA ASP A 26 -8.13 23.54 11.30
C ASP A 26 -8.18 24.94 10.69
N GLU A 27 -7.35 25.88 11.18
CA GLU A 27 -7.24 27.24 10.66
C GLU A 27 -6.81 27.26 9.19
N ARG A 28 -5.76 26.49 8.82
CA ARG A 28 -5.26 26.39 7.45
C ARG A 28 -6.28 25.76 6.50
N THR A 29 -6.97 24.71 6.96
CA THR A 29 -8.01 24.05 6.13
C THR A 29 -9.29 24.89 6.03
N ASN A 30 -9.61 25.76 6.99
CA ASN A 30 -10.66 26.77 6.87
C ASN A 30 -10.28 27.81 5.81
N ALA A 31 -9.07 28.36 5.90
CA ALA A 31 -8.55 29.32 4.94
C ALA A 31 -8.57 28.79 3.51
N LEU A 32 -8.07 27.55 3.29
CA LEU A 32 -8.10 26.90 1.98
C LEU A 32 -9.53 26.68 1.47
N ALA A 33 -10.43 26.21 2.33
CA ALA A 33 -11.83 25.99 1.94
C ALA A 33 -12.50 27.31 1.54
N ASN A 34 -12.28 28.40 2.28
CA ASN A 34 -12.81 29.72 1.97
C ASN A 34 -12.19 30.23 0.64
N ALA A 35 -10.88 30.15 0.47
CA ALA A 35 -10.19 30.58 -0.75
C ALA A 35 -10.66 29.80 -2.01
N TRP A 36 -10.93 28.50 -1.88
CA TRP A 36 -11.47 27.70 -3.00
C TRP A 36 -12.92 28.04 -3.31
N ARG A 37 -13.75 28.30 -2.28
CA ARG A 37 -15.14 28.75 -2.48
C ARG A 37 -15.20 30.12 -3.15
N GLU A 38 -14.34 31.05 -2.78
CA GLU A 38 -14.21 32.34 -3.46
C GLU A 38 -13.84 32.21 -4.94
N ARG A 39 -13.04 31.18 -5.29
CA ARG A 39 -12.75 30.79 -6.69
C ARG A 39 -13.89 30.01 -7.35
N GLY A 40 -15.01 29.88 -6.66
CA GLY A 40 -16.24 29.28 -7.18
C GLY A 40 -16.32 27.77 -7.06
N LEU A 41 -15.47 27.11 -6.23
CA LEU A 41 -15.61 25.68 -5.94
C LEU A 41 -16.94 25.45 -5.19
N LYS A 42 -17.73 24.50 -5.69
CA LYS A 42 -19.06 24.19 -5.18
C LYS A 42 -19.09 22.80 -4.53
N SER A 43 -20.06 22.61 -3.64
CA SER A 43 -20.38 21.29 -3.12
C SER A 43 -20.70 20.32 -4.26
N GLY A 44 -20.21 19.08 -4.17
CA GLY A 44 -20.37 18.05 -5.22
C GLY A 44 -19.34 18.13 -6.37
N GLU A 45 -18.56 19.22 -6.52
CA GLU A 45 -17.48 19.30 -7.51
C GLU A 45 -16.29 18.38 -7.12
N GLY A 46 -15.44 18.04 -8.10
CA GLY A 46 -14.33 17.10 -7.94
C GLY A 46 -13.02 17.79 -7.54
N VAL A 47 -12.38 17.34 -6.47
CA VAL A 47 -11.03 17.75 -6.07
C VAL A 47 -10.09 16.56 -6.16
N ALA A 48 -9.11 16.61 -7.07
CA ALA A 48 -8.10 15.58 -7.21
C ALA A 48 -6.83 15.99 -6.43
N ILE A 49 -6.19 15.00 -5.77
CA ILE A 49 -5.00 15.21 -4.96
C ILE A 49 -3.90 14.26 -5.43
N LEU A 50 -2.80 14.81 -5.95
CA LEU A 50 -1.59 14.11 -6.41
C LEU A 50 -0.42 14.53 -5.52
N ALA A 51 -0.36 14.00 -4.32
CA ALA A 51 0.63 14.42 -3.33
C ALA A 51 1.17 13.22 -2.53
N ARG A 52 2.40 13.36 -2.04
CA ARG A 52 3.03 12.42 -1.11
C ARG A 52 2.54 12.65 0.32
N ASN A 53 3.15 11.90 1.26
CA ASN A 53 2.86 12.04 2.69
C ASN A 53 3.50 13.32 3.25
N HIS A 54 2.71 14.34 3.48
CA HIS A 54 3.08 15.58 4.18
C HIS A 54 1.81 16.36 4.54
N ARG A 55 1.96 17.45 5.29
CA ARG A 55 0.81 18.29 5.76
C ARG A 55 -0.13 18.73 4.64
N GLY A 56 0.40 19.11 3.48
CA GLY A 56 -0.42 19.60 2.36
C GLY A 56 -1.40 18.55 1.82
N PHE A 57 -1.11 17.25 1.97
CA PHE A 57 -2.07 16.20 1.65
C PHE A 57 -3.29 16.25 2.59
N LEU A 58 -3.08 16.31 3.90
CA LEU A 58 -4.19 16.40 4.87
C LEU A 58 -4.92 17.73 4.77
N GLU A 59 -4.19 18.82 4.53
CA GLU A 59 -4.77 20.16 4.31
C GLU A 59 -5.73 20.13 3.12
N ALA A 60 -5.31 19.56 1.99
CA ALA A 60 -6.13 19.43 0.79
C ALA A 60 -7.38 18.56 1.04
N VAL A 61 -7.21 17.39 1.68
CA VAL A 61 -8.32 16.49 2.01
C VAL A 61 -9.34 17.17 2.92
N PHE A 62 -8.91 17.81 4.01
CA PHE A 62 -9.86 18.41 4.95
C PHE A 62 -10.49 19.70 4.42
N ALA A 63 -9.76 20.50 3.63
CA ALA A 63 -10.35 21.66 2.96
C ALA A 63 -11.41 21.25 1.95
N ALA A 64 -11.12 20.24 1.12
CA ALA A 64 -12.07 19.66 0.18
C ALA A 64 -13.30 19.08 0.89
N ALA A 65 -13.09 18.38 2.00
CA ALA A 65 -14.19 17.86 2.83
C ALA A 65 -15.06 18.98 3.42
N LYS A 66 -14.46 20.10 3.87
CA LYS A 66 -15.19 21.27 4.36
C LYS A 66 -16.01 21.95 3.25
N CYS A 67 -15.61 21.80 1.99
CA CYS A 67 -16.38 22.25 0.82
C CYS A 67 -17.48 21.27 0.39
N GLY A 68 -17.52 20.06 0.92
CA GLY A 68 -18.49 19.02 0.54
C GLY A 68 -18.25 18.46 -0.87
N THR A 69 -17.00 18.30 -1.26
CA THR A 69 -16.60 17.88 -2.61
C THR A 69 -16.40 16.37 -2.73
N ARG A 70 -16.27 15.90 -3.97
CA ARG A 70 -15.77 14.56 -4.30
C ARG A 70 -14.24 14.61 -4.32
N ILE A 71 -13.59 13.86 -3.43
CA ILE A 71 -12.14 13.86 -3.24
C ILE A 71 -11.58 12.63 -3.96
N VAL A 72 -10.69 12.84 -4.91
CA VAL A 72 -10.03 11.76 -5.69
C VAL A 72 -8.55 11.70 -5.31
N LEU A 73 -8.14 10.60 -4.69
CA LEU A 73 -6.76 10.39 -4.27
C LEU A 73 -5.97 9.75 -5.43
N LEU A 74 -5.14 10.55 -6.10
CA LEU A 74 -4.35 10.10 -7.25
C LEU A 74 -3.08 9.37 -6.79
N ASN A 75 -2.76 8.28 -7.48
CA ASN A 75 -1.53 7.56 -7.24
C ASN A 75 -0.33 8.33 -7.83
N THR A 76 0.67 8.58 -7.01
CA THR A 76 1.89 9.32 -7.36
C THR A 76 2.79 8.64 -8.38
N SER A 77 2.48 7.41 -8.78
CA SER A 77 3.18 6.67 -9.86
C SER A 77 2.45 6.71 -11.20
N PHE A 78 1.32 7.40 -11.29
CA PHE A 78 0.62 7.48 -12.57
C PHE A 78 1.41 8.30 -13.58
N ALA A 79 1.45 7.79 -14.82
CA ALA A 79 1.93 8.57 -15.95
C ALA A 79 0.88 9.63 -16.36
N GLY A 80 1.33 10.70 -17.04
CA GLY A 80 0.46 11.79 -17.47
C GLY A 80 -0.83 11.36 -18.19
N PRO A 81 -0.79 10.41 -19.16
CA PRO A 81 -2.01 9.90 -19.79
C PRO A 81 -3.01 9.28 -18.81
N GLN A 82 -2.54 8.53 -17.81
CA GLN A 82 -3.41 7.91 -16.78
C GLN A 82 -4.05 8.99 -15.90
N ILE A 83 -3.27 10.00 -15.48
CA ILE A 83 -3.79 11.13 -14.69
C ILE A 83 -4.89 11.86 -15.48
N ARG A 84 -4.65 12.14 -16.78
CA ARG A 84 -5.64 12.78 -17.64
C ARG A 84 -6.95 11.99 -17.72
N GLU A 85 -6.84 10.70 -18.00
CA GLU A 85 -8.01 9.82 -18.10
C GLU A 85 -8.80 9.75 -16.79
N VAL A 86 -8.10 9.58 -15.66
CA VAL A 86 -8.72 9.56 -14.33
C VAL A 86 -9.36 10.91 -14.01
N ALA A 87 -8.66 12.03 -14.24
CA ALA A 87 -9.17 13.37 -13.98
C ALA A 87 -10.45 13.67 -14.78
N GLN A 88 -10.49 13.26 -16.05
CA GLN A 88 -11.69 13.41 -16.90
C GLN A 88 -12.83 12.51 -16.42
N ARG A 89 -12.57 11.23 -16.17
CA ARG A 89 -13.58 10.27 -15.71
C ARG A 89 -14.19 10.66 -14.37
N GLU A 90 -13.37 11.10 -13.42
CA GLU A 90 -13.83 11.48 -12.09
C GLU A 90 -14.35 12.93 -12.05
N GLY A 91 -14.27 13.69 -13.13
CA GLY A 91 -14.76 15.08 -13.22
C GLY A 91 -14.01 15.97 -12.25
N THR A 92 -12.71 16.16 -12.47
CA THR A 92 -11.85 17.01 -11.64
C THR A 92 -12.08 18.48 -11.95
N ASP A 93 -12.53 19.24 -10.94
CA ASP A 93 -12.74 20.69 -11.02
C ASP A 93 -11.58 21.48 -10.41
N LEU A 94 -10.83 20.89 -9.46
CA LEU A 94 -9.66 21.46 -8.81
C LEU A 94 -8.59 20.37 -8.63
N LEU A 95 -7.32 20.71 -8.89
CA LEU A 95 -6.19 19.79 -8.70
C LEU A 95 -5.22 20.34 -7.65
N VAL A 96 -4.88 19.52 -6.66
CA VAL A 96 -3.80 19.77 -5.71
C VAL A 96 -2.67 18.78 -6.00
N TYR A 97 -1.42 19.26 -6.10
CA TYR A 97 -0.31 18.39 -6.48
C TYR A 97 1.02 18.84 -5.86
N ASP A 98 2.01 17.95 -5.79
CA ASP A 98 3.38 18.29 -5.42
C ASP A 98 4.17 18.72 -6.65
N ASP A 99 5.02 19.72 -6.49
CA ASP A 99 5.80 20.35 -7.55
C ASP A 99 6.62 19.36 -8.40
N GLU A 100 7.07 18.26 -7.79
CA GLU A 100 7.76 17.17 -8.49
C GLU A 100 6.93 16.52 -9.61
N TYR A 101 5.60 16.70 -9.65
CA TYR A 101 4.70 16.19 -10.69
C TYR A 101 4.39 17.22 -11.78
N SER A 102 4.96 18.43 -11.73
CA SER A 102 4.71 19.48 -12.74
C SER A 102 4.98 19.01 -14.16
N ASP A 103 6.07 18.28 -14.38
CA ASP A 103 6.41 17.72 -15.70
C ASP A 103 5.44 16.61 -16.13
N THR A 104 4.99 15.77 -15.20
CA THR A 104 3.98 14.72 -15.46
C THR A 104 2.63 15.32 -15.85
N LEU A 105 2.30 16.48 -15.29
CA LEU A 105 1.07 17.23 -15.57
C LEU A 105 1.15 18.12 -16.82
N ARG A 106 2.30 18.19 -17.48
CA ARG A 106 2.48 19.01 -18.69
C ARG A 106 1.57 18.51 -19.82
N GLY A 107 0.80 19.43 -20.41
CA GLY A 107 -0.16 19.11 -21.46
C GLY A 107 -1.46 18.45 -20.98
N ILE A 108 -1.72 18.48 -19.68
CA ILE A 108 -3.05 18.24 -19.10
C ILE A 108 -3.70 19.60 -18.88
N ASP A 109 -4.92 19.78 -19.37
CA ASP A 109 -5.66 21.03 -19.24
C ASP A 109 -5.87 21.39 -17.78
N ASP A 110 -5.85 22.70 -17.48
CA ASP A 110 -6.14 23.19 -16.15
C ASP A 110 -7.62 22.95 -15.80
N PRO A 111 -7.90 22.38 -14.62
CA PRO A 111 -9.28 22.24 -14.18
C PRO A 111 -9.95 23.61 -13.94
N PRO A 112 -11.29 23.71 -14.03
CA PRO A 112 -12.01 24.99 -13.98
C PRO A 112 -11.74 25.86 -12.75
N ARG A 113 -11.37 25.24 -11.63
CA ARG A 113 -11.07 25.93 -10.36
C ARG A 113 -9.57 26.11 -10.12
N GLY A 114 -8.74 25.69 -11.07
CA GLY A 114 -7.28 25.83 -11.05
C GLY A 114 -6.55 24.62 -10.44
N ARG A 115 -5.22 24.73 -10.47
CA ARG A 115 -4.32 23.76 -9.85
C ARG A 115 -3.41 24.45 -8.85
N PHE A 116 -3.13 23.76 -7.73
CA PHE A 116 -2.39 24.32 -6.61
C PHE A 116 -1.31 23.35 -6.13
N ARG A 117 -0.13 23.87 -5.86
CA ARG A 117 1.00 23.09 -5.35
C ARG A 117 0.91 22.93 -3.84
N ALA A 118 0.84 21.67 -3.38
CA ALA A 118 0.79 21.32 -1.96
C ALA A 118 2.20 21.30 -1.33
N TRP A 119 3.19 20.87 -2.12
CA TRP A 119 4.60 20.95 -1.77
C TRP A 119 5.34 21.63 -2.91
N ALA A 120 5.86 22.81 -2.65
CA ALA A 120 6.63 23.59 -3.62
C ALA A 120 8.04 23.84 -3.08
N ASN A 121 9.02 23.76 -3.97
CA ASN A 121 10.41 24.12 -3.68
C ASN A 121 10.59 25.65 -3.69
N GLU A 122 9.83 26.33 -4.54
CA GLU A 122 9.85 27.77 -4.69
C GLU A 122 8.47 28.35 -4.35
N PRO A 123 8.41 29.51 -3.66
CA PRO A 123 7.15 30.19 -3.39
C PRO A 123 6.45 30.61 -4.70
N GLY A 124 5.14 30.75 -4.65
CA GLY A 124 4.33 31.18 -5.79
C GLY A 124 2.86 31.33 -5.40
N ASP A 125 2.12 32.14 -6.13
CA ASP A 125 0.70 32.42 -5.86
C ASP A 125 -0.21 31.20 -6.06
N ASP A 126 0.32 30.14 -6.66
CA ASP A 126 -0.33 28.86 -6.90
C ASP A 126 -0.05 27.80 -5.83
N THR A 127 0.52 28.19 -4.68
CA THR A 127 0.78 27.29 -3.57
C THR A 127 -0.34 27.28 -2.53
N LEU A 128 -0.53 26.17 -1.81
CA LEU A 128 -1.45 26.13 -0.66
C LEU A 128 -1.06 27.14 0.42
N ASP A 129 0.24 27.37 0.62
CA ASP A 129 0.73 28.35 1.60
C ASP A 129 0.32 29.79 1.21
N ALA A 130 0.45 30.17 -0.06
CA ALA A 130 0.00 31.48 -0.55
C ALA A 130 -1.53 31.65 -0.45
N LEU A 131 -2.29 30.57 -0.64
CA LEU A 131 -3.75 30.61 -0.47
C LEU A 131 -4.19 30.81 0.99
N VAL A 132 -3.39 30.35 1.93
CA VAL A 132 -3.66 30.49 3.39
C VAL A 132 -3.25 31.87 3.87
N GLU A 133 -2.22 32.47 3.29
CA GLU A 133 -1.69 33.77 3.72
C GLU A 133 -2.74 34.88 3.56
N GLY A 134 -3.14 35.48 4.70
CA GLY A 134 -4.15 36.55 4.73
C GLY A 134 -5.60 36.11 4.47
N ALA A 135 -5.86 34.82 4.29
CA ALA A 135 -7.21 34.31 4.08
C ALA A 135 -8.02 34.21 5.39
N ASP A 136 -9.34 34.19 5.27
CA ASP A 136 -10.25 34.00 6.39
C ASP A 136 -10.12 32.59 6.97
N THR A 137 -9.67 32.48 8.24
CA THR A 137 -9.52 31.24 9.00
C THR A 137 -10.77 30.79 9.72
N SER A 138 -11.87 31.58 9.64
CA SER A 138 -13.15 31.16 10.22
C SER A 138 -13.72 29.92 9.55
N GLY A 139 -14.51 29.13 10.27
CA GLY A 139 -15.12 27.92 9.71
C GLY A 139 -16.02 28.24 8.52
N PRO A 140 -15.83 27.61 7.36
CA PRO A 140 -16.70 27.83 6.20
C PRO A 140 -18.14 27.41 6.51
N PRO A 141 -19.13 27.93 5.77
CA PRO A 141 -20.51 27.47 5.87
C PRO A 141 -20.61 25.96 5.66
N LYS A 142 -21.59 25.33 6.35
CA LYS A 142 -21.84 23.90 6.16
C LYS A 142 -22.11 23.61 4.66
N PRO A 143 -21.45 22.61 4.07
CA PRO A 143 -21.69 22.26 2.67
C PRO A 143 -23.09 21.63 2.49
N ASP A 144 -23.62 21.74 1.26
CA ASP A 144 -24.91 21.16 0.90
C ASP A 144 -24.85 19.63 0.74
N GLU A 145 -23.68 19.09 0.35
CA GLU A 145 -23.44 17.66 0.22
C GLU A 145 -22.37 17.17 1.19
N SER A 146 -22.49 15.91 1.62
CA SER A 146 -21.41 15.24 2.36
C SER A 146 -20.24 14.95 1.43
N PRO A 147 -18.99 15.09 1.89
CA PRO A 147 -17.82 14.74 1.08
C PRO A 147 -17.83 13.25 0.74
N ARG A 148 -17.34 12.92 -0.46
CA ARG A 148 -17.15 11.53 -0.88
C ARG A 148 -15.69 11.31 -1.25
N ILE A 149 -15.13 10.17 -0.88
CA ILE A 149 -13.73 9.84 -1.15
C ILE A 149 -13.67 8.71 -2.14
N THR A 150 -12.93 8.93 -3.23
CA THR A 150 -12.62 7.93 -4.25
C THR A 150 -11.15 7.54 -4.13
N ILE A 151 -10.91 6.28 -3.76
CA ILE A 151 -9.58 5.68 -3.74
C ILE A 151 -9.42 4.88 -5.03
N LEU A 152 -8.30 5.05 -5.72
CA LEU A 152 -8.03 4.38 -6.99
C LEU A 152 -7.39 3.02 -6.74
N THR A 153 -7.93 1.99 -7.38
CA THR A 153 -7.38 0.63 -7.34
C THR A 153 -6.60 0.37 -8.64
N SER A 154 -5.47 -0.33 -8.51
CA SER A 154 -4.76 -0.87 -9.68
C SER A 154 -5.56 -2.02 -10.26
N GLY A 155 -6.51 -1.73 -11.15
CA GLY A 155 -7.27 -2.76 -11.85
C GLY A 155 -6.33 -3.64 -12.71
N THR A 156 -6.66 -4.93 -12.83
CA THR A 156 -5.96 -5.88 -13.71
C THR A 156 -6.05 -5.53 -15.20
N THR A 157 -6.87 -4.55 -15.58
CA THR A 157 -7.22 -4.18 -16.97
C THR A 157 -6.60 -2.87 -17.48
N GLY A 158 -5.58 -2.32 -16.82
CA GLY A 158 -4.80 -1.18 -17.34
C GLY A 158 -5.14 0.18 -16.70
N THR A 159 -6.31 0.77 -16.93
CA THR A 159 -6.66 2.06 -16.31
C THR A 159 -7.16 1.86 -14.88
N PRO A 160 -6.61 2.60 -13.89
CA PRO A 160 -7.05 2.50 -12.51
C PRO A 160 -8.53 2.82 -12.35
N LYS A 161 -9.26 1.98 -11.61
CA LYS A 161 -10.68 2.18 -11.33
C LYS A 161 -10.86 2.88 -9.99
N GLY A 162 -11.79 3.82 -9.90
CA GLY A 162 -12.17 4.45 -8.65
C GLY A 162 -13.09 3.54 -7.84
N ALA A 163 -12.82 3.41 -6.56
CA ALA A 163 -13.68 2.75 -5.58
C ALA A 163 -14.29 3.82 -4.65
N PRO A 164 -15.42 4.43 -5.02
CA PRO A 164 -16.08 5.43 -4.20
C PRO A 164 -16.62 4.80 -2.92
N ARG A 165 -16.54 5.56 -1.85
CA ARG A 165 -17.13 5.23 -0.56
C ARG A 165 -17.89 6.42 -0.01
N SER A 166 -19.11 6.19 0.39
CA SER A 166 -19.84 7.13 1.23
C SER A 166 -19.29 7.13 2.65
N GLU A 167 -19.55 8.20 3.40
CA GLU A 167 -19.21 8.24 4.82
C GLU A 167 -19.76 6.99 5.53
N PRO A 168 -18.94 6.31 6.35
CA PRO A 168 -19.41 5.16 7.10
C PRO A 168 -20.54 5.60 8.05
N ARG A 169 -21.73 5.03 7.85
CA ARG A 169 -22.90 5.27 8.71
C ARG A 169 -22.72 4.73 10.13
N SER A 170 -21.61 4.08 10.41
CA SER A 170 -21.32 3.43 11.69
C SER A 170 -19.82 3.45 11.99
N LEU A 171 -19.47 3.67 13.25
CA LEU A 171 -18.11 3.50 13.77
C LEU A 171 -17.73 2.03 14.01
N SER A 172 -18.56 1.07 13.59
CA SER A 172 -18.35 -0.36 13.87
C SER A 172 -17.04 -0.89 13.30
N LEU A 173 -16.61 -0.41 12.14
CA LEU A 173 -15.34 -0.80 11.52
C LEU A 173 -14.14 -0.29 12.31
N ILE A 174 -14.17 0.99 12.71
CA ILE A 174 -13.12 1.57 13.57
C ILE A 174 -13.12 0.82 14.91
N GLY A 175 -14.28 0.56 15.50
CA GLY A 175 -14.42 -0.23 16.71
C GLY A 175 -13.91 -1.66 16.55
N GLY A 176 -14.14 -2.29 15.40
CA GLY A 176 -13.59 -3.59 15.03
C GLY A 176 -12.07 -3.60 15.01
N LEU A 177 -11.46 -2.63 14.31
CA LEU A 177 -10.01 -2.44 14.28
C LEU A 177 -9.44 -2.24 15.70
N LEU A 178 -9.97 -1.28 16.45
CA LEU A 178 -9.51 -0.96 17.81
C LEU A 178 -9.74 -2.09 18.82
N SER A 179 -10.65 -3.03 18.55
CA SER A 179 -10.85 -4.22 19.39
C SER A 179 -9.75 -5.27 19.23
N LYS A 180 -9.00 -5.23 18.13
CA LYS A 180 -7.91 -6.17 17.81
C LYS A 180 -6.55 -5.51 17.94
N VAL A 181 -6.41 -4.27 17.50
CA VAL A 181 -5.16 -3.51 17.50
C VAL A 181 -5.26 -2.41 18.56
N PRO A 182 -4.37 -2.39 19.56
CA PRO A 182 -4.49 -1.52 20.74
C PRO A 182 -3.98 -0.09 20.49
N PHE A 183 -4.42 0.54 19.39
CA PHE A 183 -4.22 1.97 19.18
C PHE A 183 -4.92 2.75 20.30
N ARG A 184 -4.25 3.75 20.82
CA ARG A 184 -4.76 4.61 21.89
C ARG A 184 -4.80 6.07 21.47
N ALA A 185 -5.64 6.83 22.12
CA ALA A 185 -5.70 8.27 21.91
C ALA A 185 -4.41 8.96 22.37
N HIS A 186 -4.02 9.99 21.61
CA HIS A 186 -2.91 10.89 21.96
C HIS A 186 -1.51 10.25 21.89
N GLU A 187 -1.36 9.17 21.16
CA GLU A 187 -0.09 8.51 20.92
C GLU A 187 0.52 8.94 19.56
N VAL A 188 1.77 8.55 19.33
CA VAL A 188 2.50 8.87 18.11
C VAL A 188 2.52 7.67 17.18
N THR A 189 2.20 7.90 15.91
CA THR A 189 2.22 6.87 14.85
C THR A 189 3.16 7.28 13.73
N GLU A 190 4.19 6.48 13.48
CA GLU A 190 5.03 6.56 12.28
C GLU A 190 4.25 5.96 11.09
N LEU A 191 3.80 6.80 10.17
CA LEU A 191 2.99 6.41 9.02
C LEU A 191 3.83 6.37 7.75
N CYS A 192 4.44 5.21 7.46
CA CYS A 192 5.34 5.03 6.31
C CYS A 192 4.59 4.85 4.98
N VAL A 193 3.39 4.30 5.03
CA VAL A 193 2.60 3.96 3.83
C VAL A 193 1.98 5.21 3.18
N PRO A 194 1.84 5.25 1.83
CA PRO A 194 1.28 6.40 1.16
C PRO A 194 -0.17 6.69 1.56
N MET A 195 -0.47 7.94 1.94
CA MET A 195 -1.82 8.37 2.34
C MET A 195 -2.84 8.39 1.19
N PHE A 196 -2.42 8.36 -0.07
CA PHE A 196 -3.35 8.25 -1.19
C PHE A 196 -3.88 6.81 -1.40
N HIS A 197 -3.33 5.80 -0.70
CA HIS A 197 -3.86 4.44 -0.66
C HIS A 197 -4.77 4.20 0.55
N ALA A 198 -5.65 3.21 0.42
CA ALA A 198 -6.64 2.86 1.44
C ALA A 198 -6.05 2.68 2.84
N LEU A 199 -4.93 1.95 2.96
CA LEU A 199 -4.26 1.69 4.23
C LEU A 199 -3.76 3.00 4.87
N GLY A 200 -2.98 3.78 4.13
CA GLY A 200 -2.41 5.04 4.63
C GLY A 200 -3.47 6.07 4.95
N PHE A 201 -4.47 6.21 4.08
CA PHE A 201 -5.59 7.12 4.31
C PHE A 201 -6.40 6.74 5.55
N MET A 202 -6.77 5.47 5.68
CA MET A 202 -7.52 4.97 6.84
C MET A 202 -6.75 5.21 8.14
N GLN A 203 -5.45 4.89 8.18
CA GLN A 203 -4.63 5.07 9.38
C GLN A 203 -4.44 6.56 9.72
N ALA A 204 -4.31 7.43 8.73
CA ALA A 204 -4.27 8.87 8.94
C ALA A 204 -5.58 9.37 9.58
N ILE A 205 -6.73 8.96 9.06
CA ILE A 205 -8.05 9.36 9.62
C ILE A 205 -8.27 8.78 11.02
N VAL A 206 -7.88 7.52 11.28
CA VAL A 206 -7.95 6.90 12.61
C VAL A 206 -7.06 7.67 13.59
N GLY A 207 -5.80 7.96 13.23
CA GLY A 207 -4.87 8.72 14.05
C GLY A 207 -5.40 10.11 14.39
N VAL A 208 -5.88 10.87 13.39
CA VAL A 208 -6.51 12.18 13.61
C VAL A 208 -7.74 12.08 14.50
N GLY A 209 -8.58 11.07 14.31
CA GLY A 209 -9.78 10.83 15.12
C GLY A 209 -9.47 10.50 16.59
N LEU A 210 -8.34 9.84 16.86
CA LEU A 210 -7.85 9.53 18.19
C LEU A 210 -7.09 10.71 18.86
N GLY A 211 -6.88 11.82 18.15
CA GLY A 211 -6.07 12.93 18.67
C GLY A 211 -4.58 12.60 18.73
N SER A 212 -4.13 11.65 17.95
CA SER A 212 -2.75 11.18 17.86
C SER A 212 -1.91 12.09 16.97
N THR A 213 -0.60 11.98 17.09
CA THR A 213 0.38 12.65 16.22
C THR A 213 0.82 11.66 15.11
N LEU A 214 0.71 12.07 13.87
CA LEU A 214 1.23 11.33 12.72
C LEU A 214 2.63 11.84 12.38
N VAL A 215 3.63 10.99 12.41
CA VAL A 215 4.94 11.29 11.84
C VAL A 215 4.96 10.73 10.42
N VAL A 216 5.23 11.58 9.46
CA VAL A 216 5.17 11.21 8.04
C VAL A 216 6.38 11.75 7.29
N ARG A 217 6.76 11.03 6.23
CA ARG A 217 7.82 11.45 5.31
C ARG A 217 7.34 11.29 3.87
N ARG A 218 7.80 12.19 3.02
CA ARG A 218 7.47 12.16 1.59
C ARG A 218 8.01 10.90 0.90
N ARG A 219 9.11 10.35 1.40
CA ARG A 219 9.72 9.10 0.88
C ARG A 219 10.12 8.22 2.06
N PHE A 220 9.82 6.94 1.93
CA PHE A 220 10.25 5.95 2.91
C PHE A 220 11.76 5.74 2.83
N ASP A 221 12.40 5.77 3.99
CA ASP A 221 13.79 5.36 4.19
C ASP A 221 13.87 4.55 5.49
N PRO A 222 14.42 3.32 5.46
CA PRO A 222 14.36 2.41 6.60
C PRO A 222 15.19 2.91 7.81
N GLU A 223 16.37 3.50 7.61
CA GLU A 223 17.21 3.99 8.71
C GLU A 223 16.57 5.22 9.38
N THR A 224 16.14 6.18 8.57
CA THR A 224 15.41 7.36 9.06
C THR A 224 14.11 6.97 9.77
N THR A 225 13.44 5.88 9.36
CA THR A 225 12.24 5.39 10.05
C THR A 225 12.58 4.89 11.46
N LEU A 226 13.67 4.13 11.63
CA LEU A 226 14.13 3.69 12.96
C LEU A 226 14.52 4.87 13.85
N ASP A 227 15.25 5.85 13.32
CA ASP A 227 15.63 7.07 14.04
C ASP A 227 14.38 7.85 14.50
N SER A 228 13.38 7.94 13.64
CA SER A 228 12.11 8.60 13.93
C SER A 228 11.27 7.90 15.00
N LEU A 229 11.26 6.56 15.02
CA LEU A 229 10.58 5.79 16.06
C LEU A 229 11.15 6.11 17.44
N GLU A 230 12.47 6.22 17.57
CA GLU A 230 13.15 6.60 18.81
C GLU A 230 12.93 8.08 19.14
N GLU A 231 13.22 9.01 18.21
CA GLU A 231 13.14 10.46 18.41
C GLU A 231 11.76 10.91 18.88
N HIS A 232 10.71 10.39 18.25
CA HIS A 232 9.34 10.76 18.54
C HIS A 232 8.63 9.81 19.51
N ARG A 233 9.37 8.80 20.05
CA ARG A 233 8.83 7.78 20.95
C ARG A 233 7.54 7.17 20.39
N ALA A 234 7.57 6.80 19.12
CA ALA A 234 6.41 6.32 18.41
C ALA A 234 5.92 4.98 18.99
N THR A 235 4.63 4.90 19.27
CA THR A 235 4.00 3.71 19.84
C THR A 235 3.48 2.76 18.77
N ALA A 236 3.34 3.26 17.54
CA ALA A 236 2.89 2.49 16.39
C ALA A 236 3.67 2.86 15.13
N MET A 237 3.91 1.85 14.29
CA MET A 237 4.46 1.98 12.94
C MET A 237 3.51 1.31 11.95
N VAL A 238 3.18 2.00 10.85
CA VAL A 238 2.31 1.47 9.79
C VAL A 238 3.12 1.28 8.52
N VAL A 239 3.23 0.04 8.06
CA VAL A 239 4.10 -0.36 6.95
C VAL A 239 3.42 -1.37 6.03
N VAL A 240 3.96 -1.54 4.82
CA VAL A 240 3.71 -2.72 3.99
C VAL A 240 4.86 -3.73 4.15
N PRO A 241 4.67 -5.03 3.83
CA PRO A 241 5.69 -6.06 4.05
C PRO A 241 7.07 -5.71 3.49
N VAL A 242 7.18 -5.15 2.29
CA VAL A 242 8.47 -4.77 1.70
C VAL A 242 9.18 -3.65 2.49
N MET A 243 8.45 -2.73 3.13
CA MET A 243 9.06 -1.72 4.00
C MET A 243 9.60 -2.36 5.27
N LEU A 244 8.84 -3.27 5.87
CA LEU A 244 9.27 -4.03 7.05
C LEU A 244 10.50 -4.89 6.74
N SER A 245 10.54 -5.57 5.59
CA SER A 245 11.73 -6.32 5.13
C SER A 245 12.96 -5.42 5.04
N ARG A 246 12.83 -4.24 4.41
CA ARG A 246 13.95 -3.29 4.27
C ARG A 246 14.45 -2.74 5.61
N ILE A 247 13.57 -2.58 6.60
CA ILE A 247 13.99 -2.21 7.97
C ILE A 247 14.79 -3.36 8.59
N LEU A 248 14.34 -4.60 8.47
CA LEU A 248 15.06 -5.77 9.01
C LEU A 248 16.39 -6.03 8.28
N GLU A 249 16.49 -5.68 7.00
CA GLU A 249 17.74 -5.78 6.21
C GLU A 249 18.85 -4.83 6.70
N LEU A 250 18.53 -3.82 7.51
CA LEU A 250 19.53 -2.98 8.17
C LEU A 250 20.40 -3.78 9.17
N GLY A 251 19.87 -4.91 9.67
CA GLY A 251 20.50 -5.81 10.63
C GLY A 251 20.12 -5.53 12.09
N GLU A 252 20.25 -6.57 12.92
CA GLU A 252 19.89 -6.54 14.34
C GLU A 252 20.65 -5.43 15.10
N ASP A 253 21.95 -5.27 14.86
CA ASP A 253 22.79 -4.24 15.50
C ASP A 253 22.19 -2.83 15.33
N LYS A 254 21.63 -2.52 14.16
CA LYS A 254 21.03 -1.21 13.87
C LYS A 254 19.72 -1.01 14.61
N ILE A 255 18.94 -2.07 14.78
CA ILE A 255 17.66 -2.04 15.50
C ILE A 255 17.92 -1.92 17.01
N GLU A 256 18.85 -2.73 17.56
CA GLU A 256 19.17 -2.77 18.99
C GLU A 256 19.86 -1.48 19.50
N GLN A 257 20.52 -0.72 18.63
CA GLN A 257 21.12 0.57 18.96
C GLN A 257 20.12 1.66 19.29
N ARG A 258 18.82 1.44 19.01
CA ARG A 258 17.74 2.42 19.20
C ARG A 258 16.82 2.01 20.34
N ASP A 259 16.38 2.98 21.13
CA ASP A 259 15.37 2.74 22.17
C ASP A 259 13.97 2.70 21.54
N LEU A 260 13.50 1.51 21.21
CA LEU A 260 12.18 1.24 20.64
C LEU A 260 11.19 0.68 21.68
N THR A 261 11.43 0.88 22.96
CA THR A 261 10.61 0.32 24.07
C THR A 261 9.16 0.85 24.08
N ASP A 262 8.90 2.02 23.48
CA ASP A 262 7.56 2.56 23.32
C ASP A 262 6.76 1.89 22.18
N LEU A 263 7.43 1.22 21.21
CA LEU A 263 6.80 0.60 20.06
C LEU A 263 5.97 -0.63 20.47
N ARG A 264 4.68 -0.56 20.30
CA ARG A 264 3.71 -1.61 20.70
C ARG A 264 2.94 -2.20 19.53
N ILE A 265 2.98 -1.51 18.39
CA ILE A 265 2.20 -1.86 17.22
C ILE A 265 3.06 -1.69 15.98
N ILE A 266 3.29 -2.77 15.25
CA ILE A 266 3.71 -2.75 13.85
C ILE A 266 2.52 -3.22 13.04
N PHE A 267 1.80 -2.29 12.41
CA PHE A 267 0.59 -2.59 11.66
C PHE A 267 0.93 -2.78 10.18
N VAL A 268 0.76 -4.02 9.72
CA VAL A 268 1.17 -4.46 8.38
C VAL A 268 -0.05 -4.81 7.55
N SER A 269 -0.07 -4.40 6.28
CA SER A 269 -1.10 -4.79 5.29
C SER A 269 -0.63 -4.45 3.88
N GLY A 270 -1.47 -4.69 2.87
CA GLY A 270 -1.26 -4.29 1.47
C GLY A 270 -0.74 -5.39 0.56
N SER A 271 -0.04 -6.38 1.09
CA SER A 271 0.34 -7.63 0.42
C SER A 271 0.49 -8.75 1.45
N ALA A 272 0.77 -9.97 1.00
CA ALA A 272 1.05 -11.08 1.90
C ALA A 272 2.26 -10.76 2.78
N LEU A 273 2.13 -10.96 4.10
CA LEU A 273 3.24 -10.80 5.04
C LEU A 273 4.24 -11.96 4.91
N GLY A 274 3.73 -13.17 4.79
CA GLY A 274 4.51 -14.40 4.77
C GLY A 274 5.06 -14.80 6.15
N ALA A 275 5.16 -16.11 6.37
CA ALA A 275 5.55 -16.67 7.68
C ALA A 275 6.98 -16.28 8.09
N ASP A 276 7.91 -16.23 7.14
CA ASP A 276 9.31 -15.90 7.41
C ASP A 276 9.48 -14.45 7.90
N LEU A 277 8.87 -13.49 7.18
CA LEU A 277 8.94 -12.09 7.57
C LEU A 277 8.22 -11.84 8.91
N ALA A 278 7.08 -12.51 9.15
CA ALA A 278 6.37 -12.42 10.42
C ALA A 278 7.24 -12.90 11.60
N ARG A 279 7.97 -14.04 11.44
CA ARG A 279 8.91 -14.56 12.46
C ARG A 279 10.06 -13.58 12.71
N LYS A 280 10.76 -13.16 11.66
CA LYS A 280 11.89 -12.21 11.76
C LYS A 280 11.49 -10.90 12.41
N ALA A 281 10.33 -10.35 12.05
CA ALA A 281 9.84 -9.12 12.66
C ALA A 281 9.50 -9.32 14.14
N THR A 282 8.91 -10.48 14.51
CA THR A 282 8.62 -10.80 15.92
C THR A 282 9.91 -11.02 16.73
N GLU A 283 10.94 -11.61 16.14
CA GLU A 283 12.26 -11.79 16.76
C GLU A 283 12.94 -10.45 17.02
N ALA A 284 12.93 -9.54 16.03
CA ALA A 284 13.60 -8.26 16.11
C ALA A 284 12.89 -7.23 17.00
N PHE A 285 11.55 -7.17 16.95
CA PHE A 285 10.76 -6.12 17.63
C PHE A 285 9.91 -6.64 18.80
N GLY A 286 9.90 -7.96 19.03
CA GLY A 286 8.99 -8.57 19.99
C GLY A 286 7.57 -8.78 19.46
N PRO A 287 6.61 -9.15 20.34
CA PRO A 287 5.24 -9.51 19.95
C PRO A 287 4.36 -8.28 19.70
N VAL A 288 4.72 -7.46 18.72
CA VAL A 288 4.07 -6.17 18.38
C VAL A 288 3.51 -6.12 16.95
N VAL A 289 3.63 -7.23 16.19
CA VAL A 289 3.19 -7.30 14.79
C VAL A 289 1.70 -7.63 14.69
N TYR A 290 0.95 -6.81 13.95
CA TYR A 290 -0.45 -7.01 13.61
C TYR A 290 -0.60 -7.02 12.10
N ASN A 291 -1.15 -8.10 11.53
CA ASN A 291 -1.31 -8.25 10.08
C ASN A 291 -2.78 -8.15 9.69
N LEU A 292 -3.13 -7.15 8.89
CA LEU A 292 -4.48 -6.93 8.37
C LEU A 292 -4.63 -7.58 6.98
N TYR A 293 -5.59 -8.45 6.82
CA TYR A 293 -6.07 -8.94 5.53
C TYR A 293 -7.34 -8.19 5.10
N GLY A 294 -7.29 -7.66 3.89
CA GLY A 294 -8.37 -6.92 3.25
C GLY A 294 -7.94 -6.29 1.93
N SER A 295 -8.84 -5.58 1.30
CA SER A 295 -8.56 -4.83 0.07
C SER A 295 -9.33 -3.50 0.04
N THR A 296 -9.06 -2.68 -0.98
CA THR A 296 -9.81 -1.43 -1.17
C THR A 296 -11.31 -1.71 -1.32
N GLU A 297 -11.71 -2.82 -1.90
CA GLU A 297 -13.11 -3.15 -2.17
C GLU A 297 -13.85 -3.72 -0.94
N ILE A 298 -13.21 -4.66 -0.25
CA ILE A 298 -13.83 -5.38 0.89
C ILE A 298 -13.54 -4.75 2.26
N ALA A 299 -12.76 -3.65 2.31
CA ALA A 299 -12.21 -3.07 3.54
C ALA A 299 -11.37 -4.10 4.33
N TYR A 300 -11.70 -4.41 5.60
CA TYR A 300 -10.98 -5.44 6.35
C TYR A 300 -11.83 -6.69 6.54
N ALA A 301 -11.17 -7.84 6.40
CA ALA A 301 -11.77 -9.14 6.67
C ALA A 301 -11.28 -9.69 8.01
N THR A 302 -9.96 -9.86 8.17
CA THR A 302 -9.34 -10.44 9.36
C THR A 302 -8.14 -9.61 9.83
N ILE A 303 -7.75 -9.80 11.09
CA ILE A 303 -6.50 -9.28 11.66
C ILE A 303 -5.84 -10.40 12.45
N ALA A 304 -4.59 -10.72 12.11
CA ALA A 304 -3.72 -11.53 12.93
C ALA A 304 -3.08 -10.66 14.02
N THR A 305 -3.25 -11.08 15.26
CA THR A 305 -2.61 -10.46 16.44
C THR A 305 -1.25 -11.11 16.68
N PRO A 306 -0.38 -10.53 17.54
CA PRO A 306 0.88 -11.19 17.91
C PRO A 306 0.68 -12.60 18.50
N GLU A 307 -0.46 -12.87 19.13
CA GLU A 307 -0.80 -14.20 19.64
C GLU A 307 -1.12 -15.17 18.49
N ASP A 308 -1.90 -14.72 17.50
CA ASP A 308 -2.21 -15.53 16.31
C ASP A 308 -0.93 -15.85 15.52
N LEU A 309 -0.05 -14.84 15.29
CA LEU A 309 1.23 -15.01 14.56
C LEU A 309 2.24 -15.89 15.33
N ARG A 310 2.18 -15.91 16.66
CA ARG A 310 3.00 -16.82 17.47
C ARG A 310 2.51 -18.26 17.34
N ALA A 311 1.19 -18.47 17.27
CA ALA A 311 0.59 -19.77 17.09
C ALA A 311 0.88 -20.33 15.69
N ASP A 312 0.69 -19.50 14.66
CA ASP A 312 1.07 -19.80 13.28
C ASP A 312 1.37 -18.50 12.51
N PRO A 313 2.62 -18.26 12.10
CA PRO A 313 3.03 -17.04 11.43
C PRO A 313 2.49 -16.89 10.00
N SER A 314 1.91 -17.93 9.39
CA SER A 314 1.32 -17.90 8.04
C SER A 314 -0.13 -17.40 8.05
N THR A 315 -0.79 -17.36 9.22
CA THR A 315 -2.19 -16.92 9.32
C THR A 315 -2.38 -15.43 9.00
N VAL A 316 -3.52 -15.09 8.42
CA VAL A 316 -4.01 -13.70 8.33
C VAL A 316 -4.99 -13.36 9.47
N GLY A 317 -5.10 -14.24 10.48
CA GLY A 317 -5.80 -14.02 11.74
C GLY A 317 -7.29 -14.29 11.70
N LYS A 318 -8.00 -13.71 12.66
CA LYS A 318 -9.43 -13.96 12.89
C LYS A 318 -10.29 -12.81 12.39
N VAL A 319 -11.52 -13.13 12.01
CA VAL A 319 -12.51 -12.17 11.51
C VAL A 319 -12.66 -10.98 12.46
N VAL A 320 -12.60 -9.79 11.89
CA VAL A 320 -12.76 -8.53 12.63
C VAL A 320 -14.23 -8.30 12.97
N ARG A 321 -14.50 -7.80 14.18
CA ARG A 321 -15.86 -7.47 14.58
C ARG A 321 -16.50 -6.46 13.62
N GLY A 322 -17.68 -6.80 13.09
CA GLY A 322 -18.38 -5.99 12.08
C GLY A 322 -18.09 -6.43 10.64
N SER A 323 -17.25 -7.45 10.45
CA SER A 323 -17.08 -8.16 9.18
C SER A 323 -17.67 -9.56 9.26
N ILE A 324 -18.10 -10.07 8.11
CA ILE A 324 -18.53 -11.46 7.89
C ILE A 324 -17.60 -12.01 6.82
N VAL A 325 -17.00 -13.17 7.06
CA VAL A 325 -16.17 -13.88 6.10
C VAL A 325 -16.73 -15.28 5.93
N LYS A 326 -16.97 -15.68 4.68
CA LYS A 326 -17.44 -17.01 4.32
C LYS A 326 -16.66 -17.54 3.13
N LEU A 327 -16.53 -18.86 3.10
CA LEU A 327 -15.83 -19.60 2.04
C LEU A 327 -16.84 -20.41 1.23
N PHE A 328 -16.77 -20.32 -0.10
CA PHE A 328 -17.70 -21.00 -0.99
C PHE A 328 -16.94 -21.81 -2.05
N ASP A 329 -17.51 -22.96 -2.41
CA ASP A 329 -17.09 -23.74 -3.57
C ASP A 329 -17.50 -23.07 -4.90
N GLU A 330 -17.15 -23.70 -6.03
CA GLU A 330 -17.49 -23.23 -7.36
C GLU A 330 -19.02 -23.18 -7.64
N ASN A 331 -19.80 -23.98 -6.89
CA ASN A 331 -21.26 -24.03 -7.01
C ASN A 331 -21.96 -23.01 -6.09
N GLY A 332 -21.20 -22.22 -5.33
CA GLY A 332 -21.73 -21.23 -4.37
C GLY A 332 -22.27 -21.85 -3.09
N LYS A 333 -21.87 -23.07 -2.74
CA LYS A 333 -22.15 -23.71 -1.46
C LYS A 333 -21.01 -23.42 -0.48
N GLU A 334 -21.35 -23.09 0.76
CA GLU A 334 -20.37 -22.88 1.83
C GLU A 334 -19.58 -24.17 2.08
N VAL A 335 -18.24 -24.10 2.08
CA VAL A 335 -17.37 -25.25 2.29
C VAL A 335 -17.31 -25.62 3.77
N PRO A 336 -17.09 -26.90 4.11
CA PRO A 336 -16.83 -27.34 5.48
C PRO A 336 -15.58 -26.67 6.07
N GLU A 337 -15.52 -26.67 7.42
CA GLU A 337 -14.34 -26.21 8.16
C GLU A 337 -13.10 -27.02 7.77
N GLY A 338 -11.98 -26.33 7.54
CA GLY A 338 -10.72 -26.92 7.10
C GLY A 338 -10.59 -27.13 5.59
N GLU A 339 -11.69 -26.97 4.83
CA GLU A 339 -11.62 -27.05 3.36
C GLU A 339 -11.40 -25.66 2.74
N SER A 340 -10.64 -25.64 1.65
CA SER A 340 -10.38 -24.42 0.87
C SER A 340 -11.59 -24.00 0.07
N GLY A 341 -11.86 -22.69 0.05
CA GLY A 341 -12.92 -22.10 -0.76
C GLY A 341 -12.63 -20.65 -1.13
N ARG A 342 -13.38 -20.14 -2.10
CA ARG A 342 -13.34 -18.74 -2.51
C ARG A 342 -13.82 -17.86 -1.35
N ILE A 343 -13.04 -16.84 -1.02
CA ILE A 343 -13.31 -15.96 0.13
C ILE A 343 -14.28 -14.85 -0.26
N PHE A 344 -15.39 -14.76 0.47
CA PHE A 344 -16.37 -13.69 0.35
C PHE A 344 -16.49 -12.93 1.66
N VAL A 345 -16.56 -11.59 1.57
CA VAL A 345 -16.54 -10.70 2.73
C VAL A 345 -17.74 -9.74 2.69
N GLY A 346 -18.38 -9.54 3.84
CA GLY A 346 -19.42 -8.54 4.05
C GLY A 346 -19.09 -7.64 5.23
N ASN A 347 -19.24 -6.33 5.06
CA ASN A 347 -19.18 -5.34 6.13
C ASN A 347 -19.89 -4.04 5.72
N LEU A 348 -20.00 -3.08 6.66
CA LEU A 348 -20.72 -1.83 6.46
C LEU A 348 -19.95 -0.76 5.66
N SER A 349 -18.74 -1.07 5.18
CA SER A 349 -17.88 -0.17 4.39
C SER A 349 -17.43 -0.78 3.07
N GLN A 350 -18.21 -1.72 2.54
CA GLN A 350 -17.99 -2.20 1.17
C GLN A 350 -18.10 -1.04 0.19
N PHE A 351 -17.29 -1.08 -0.88
CA PHE A 351 -17.38 -0.06 -1.92
C PHE A 351 -18.70 -0.18 -2.72
N GLU A 352 -19.13 0.93 -3.33
CA GLU A 352 -20.44 1.03 -4.00
C GLU A 352 -20.40 0.62 -5.49
N GLY A 353 -19.31 0.02 -5.95
CA GLY A 353 -19.02 -0.29 -7.35
C GLY A 353 -17.92 0.61 -7.91
N TYR A 354 -17.34 0.20 -9.05
CA TYR A 354 -16.26 0.97 -9.69
C TYR A 354 -16.81 2.15 -10.47
N THR A 355 -16.12 3.31 -10.40
CA THR A 355 -16.34 4.41 -11.34
C THR A 355 -15.93 3.94 -12.74
N GLY A 356 -16.80 4.16 -13.74
CA GLY A 356 -16.60 3.61 -15.09
C GLY A 356 -17.21 2.23 -15.32
N GLY A 357 -17.90 1.68 -14.30
CA GLY A 357 -18.68 0.44 -14.42
C GLY A 357 -17.93 -0.82 -14.00
N GLY A 358 -18.70 -1.87 -13.78
CA GLY A 358 -18.24 -3.15 -13.24
C GLY A 358 -18.34 -3.22 -11.72
N ASN A 359 -18.38 -4.43 -11.22
CA ASN A 359 -18.44 -4.74 -9.79
C ASN A 359 -17.68 -6.03 -9.52
N LYS A 360 -17.42 -6.32 -8.27
CA LYS A 360 -16.97 -7.65 -7.82
C LYS A 360 -18.15 -8.61 -7.78
N ASP A 361 -17.87 -9.90 -7.92
CA ASP A 361 -18.89 -10.95 -7.73
C ASP A 361 -19.52 -10.83 -6.35
N MET A 362 -20.83 -11.04 -6.31
CA MET A 362 -21.61 -11.00 -5.07
C MET A 362 -22.31 -12.34 -4.87
N LEU A 363 -22.19 -12.90 -3.67
CA LEU A 363 -22.89 -14.12 -3.28
C LEU A 363 -23.49 -13.95 -1.88
N GLN A 364 -24.78 -14.17 -1.72
CA GLN A 364 -25.52 -14.01 -0.45
C GLN A 364 -25.31 -12.63 0.23
N GLY A 365 -25.12 -11.56 -0.57
CA GLY A 365 -24.83 -10.21 -0.06
C GLY A 365 -23.37 -9.99 0.39
N LEU A 366 -22.48 -10.98 0.21
CA LEU A 366 -21.06 -10.90 0.44
C LEU A 366 -20.32 -10.68 -0.87
N MET A 367 -19.22 -9.95 -0.83
CA MET A 367 -18.40 -9.59 -1.98
C MET A 367 -17.20 -10.53 -2.09
N ALA A 368 -16.89 -11.03 -3.29
CA ALA A 368 -15.70 -11.82 -3.56
C ALA A 368 -14.43 -11.00 -3.32
N SER A 369 -13.51 -11.52 -2.51
CA SER A 369 -12.18 -10.92 -2.35
C SER A 369 -11.31 -11.10 -3.60
N GLY A 370 -11.49 -12.21 -4.29
CA GLY A 370 -10.64 -12.72 -5.36
C GLY A 370 -9.52 -13.61 -4.84
N ASP A 371 -9.62 -14.05 -3.59
CA ASP A 371 -8.68 -14.96 -2.95
C ASP A 371 -9.38 -16.28 -2.59
N VAL A 372 -8.59 -17.34 -2.45
CA VAL A 372 -8.98 -18.67 -1.96
C VAL A 372 -8.28 -18.91 -0.63
N GLY A 373 -8.93 -19.58 0.30
CA GLY A 373 -8.34 -19.86 1.60
C GLY A 373 -9.18 -20.82 2.45
N HIS A 374 -8.71 -21.11 3.64
CA HIS A 374 -9.38 -21.99 4.58
C HIS A 374 -9.32 -21.45 6.02
N PHE A 375 -10.23 -21.92 6.87
CA PHE A 375 -10.18 -21.68 8.31
C PHE A 375 -9.63 -22.89 9.04
N ASP A 376 -8.79 -22.66 10.06
CA ASP A 376 -8.42 -23.70 11.01
C ASP A 376 -9.51 -23.88 12.09
N PRO A 377 -9.41 -24.93 12.94
CA PRO A 377 -10.37 -25.19 14.02
C PRO A 377 -10.46 -24.06 15.06
N GLU A 378 -9.43 -23.21 15.18
CA GLU A 378 -9.40 -22.04 16.06
C GLU A 378 -10.01 -20.80 15.42
N GLY A 379 -10.49 -20.88 14.17
CA GLY A 379 -11.12 -19.81 13.40
C GLY A 379 -10.13 -18.77 12.86
N ARG A 380 -8.86 -19.14 12.66
CA ARG A 380 -7.87 -18.33 11.94
C ARG A 380 -7.97 -18.61 10.45
N LEU A 381 -7.93 -17.55 9.64
CA LEU A 381 -7.95 -17.64 8.18
C LEU A 381 -6.52 -17.76 7.62
N TYR A 382 -6.39 -18.59 6.62
CA TYR A 382 -5.19 -18.76 5.80
C TYR A 382 -5.52 -18.46 4.35
N ILE A 383 -4.60 -17.82 3.63
CA ILE A 383 -4.76 -17.51 2.21
C ILE A 383 -3.97 -18.53 1.41
N ASP A 384 -4.65 -19.39 0.69
CA ASP A 384 -4.02 -20.42 -0.16
C ASP A 384 -3.52 -19.82 -1.48
N GLY A 385 -4.18 -18.76 -1.97
CA GLY A 385 -3.77 -18.04 -3.16
C GLY A 385 -4.84 -17.12 -3.74
N ARG A 386 -4.58 -16.66 -4.97
CA ARG A 386 -5.53 -15.85 -5.74
C ARG A 386 -6.39 -16.75 -6.62
N ASP A 387 -7.70 -16.48 -6.64
CA ASP A 387 -8.66 -17.16 -7.51
C ASP A 387 -8.31 -16.98 -9.02
N ASP A 388 -7.85 -15.78 -9.39
CA ASP A 388 -7.44 -15.40 -10.75
C ASP A 388 -5.97 -15.72 -11.09
N GLU A 389 -5.17 -16.16 -10.13
CA GLU A 389 -3.77 -16.58 -10.32
C GLU A 389 -3.60 -18.10 -10.16
N MET A 390 -4.64 -18.81 -9.74
CA MET A 390 -4.61 -20.27 -9.68
C MET A 390 -4.40 -20.83 -11.09
N ILE A 391 -3.42 -21.68 -11.25
CA ILE A 391 -3.12 -22.36 -12.50
C ILE A 391 -3.56 -23.81 -12.43
N VAL A 392 -4.06 -24.32 -13.55
CA VAL A 392 -4.37 -25.76 -13.70
C VAL A 392 -3.25 -26.41 -14.50
N SER A 393 -2.36 -27.12 -13.80
CA SER A 393 -1.23 -27.81 -14.40
C SER A 393 -1.44 -29.31 -14.41
N GLY A 394 -1.75 -29.87 -15.58
CA GLY A 394 -1.98 -31.31 -15.73
C GLY A 394 -3.20 -31.84 -14.95
N GLY A 395 -4.19 -31.00 -14.67
CA GLY A 395 -5.38 -31.33 -13.90
C GLY A 395 -5.28 -31.04 -12.41
N GLU A 396 -4.13 -30.56 -11.94
CA GLU A 396 -3.91 -30.18 -10.54
C GLU A 396 -3.96 -28.66 -10.38
N ASN A 397 -4.62 -28.19 -9.32
CA ASN A 397 -4.66 -26.78 -8.96
C ASN A 397 -3.35 -26.37 -8.27
N VAL A 398 -2.65 -25.40 -8.84
CA VAL A 398 -1.40 -24.87 -8.31
C VAL A 398 -1.57 -23.39 -8.00
N PHE A 399 -1.34 -23.03 -6.74
CA PHE A 399 -1.30 -21.64 -6.31
C PHE A 399 0.15 -21.15 -6.32
N PRO A 400 0.51 -20.18 -7.18
CA PRO A 400 1.87 -19.62 -7.21
C PRO A 400 2.38 -19.16 -5.85
N ALA A 401 1.48 -18.65 -5.01
CA ALA A 401 1.81 -18.15 -3.67
C ALA A 401 2.52 -19.18 -2.78
N GLU A 402 2.15 -20.46 -2.84
CA GLU A 402 2.82 -21.52 -2.05
C GLU A 402 4.29 -21.68 -2.44
N VAL A 403 4.60 -21.59 -3.73
CA VAL A 403 5.97 -21.70 -4.23
C VAL A 403 6.75 -20.42 -3.91
N GLU A 404 6.11 -19.25 -4.01
CA GLU A 404 6.70 -17.97 -3.61
C GLU A 404 7.10 -17.96 -2.14
N GLU A 405 6.22 -18.43 -1.25
CA GLU A 405 6.46 -18.48 0.19
C GLU A 405 7.57 -19.48 0.53
N LEU A 406 7.55 -20.67 -0.07
CA LEU A 406 8.62 -21.64 0.11
C LEU A 406 9.97 -21.06 -0.33
N LEU A 407 10.05 -20.46 -1.52
CA LEU A 407 11.29 -19.89 -2.05
C LEU A 407 11.77 -18.71 -1.19
N ALA A 408 10.87 -17.86 -0.69
CA ALA A 408 11.22 -16.76 0.22
C ALA A 408 11.81 -17.24 1.55
N SER A 409 11.51 -18.47 1.99
CA SER A 409 12.10 -19.09 3.18
C SER A 409 13.52 -19.61 2.97
N HIS A 410 14.00 -19.72 1.72
CA HIS A 410 15.35 -20.19 1.43
C HIS A 410 16.40 -19.14 1.81
N LYS A 411 17.45 -19.57 2.53
CA LYS A 411 18.51 -18.68 3.07
C LYS A 411 19.16 -17.75 2.04
N ASP A 412 19.27 -18.19 0.78
CA ASP A 412 19.94 -17.48 -0.31
C ASP A 412 18.99 -16.66 -1.19
N VAL A 413 17.67 -16.78 -0.96
CA VAL A 413 16.64 -16.03 -1.68
C VAL A 413 16.26 -14.78 -0.90
N GLN A 414 16.25 -13.63 -1.58
CA GLN A 414 15.77 -12.37 -1.03
C GLN A 414 14.29 -12.20 -1.29
N GLU A 415 13.87 -12.46 -2.54
CA GLU A 415 12.48 -12.34 -2.98
C GLU A 415 12.18 -13.39 -4.04
N ALA A 416 10.93 -13.80 -4.12
CA ALA A 416 10.44 -14.68 -5.18
C ALA A 416 9.05 -14.26 -5.64
N ALA A 417 8.77 -14.46 -6.92
CA ALA A 417 7.43 -14.36 -7.51
C ALA A 417 7.24 -15.50 -8.50
N ALA A 418 6.01 -15.96 -8.66
CA ALA A 418 5.69 -17.03 -9.61
C ALA A 418 4.42 -16.68 -10.40
N ILE A 419 4.39 -17.10 -11.66
CA ILE A 419 3.26 -16.91 -12.58
C ILE A 419 2.95 -18.20 -13.32
N GLY A 420 1.69 -18.33 -13.77
CA GLY A 420 1.31 -19.34 -14.76
C GLY A 420 1.71 -18.86 -16.16
N VAL A 421 2.31 -19.75 -16.93
CA VAL A 421 2.60 -19.55 -18.36
C VAL A 421 1.99 -20.69 -19.16
N GLU A 422 1.58 -20.42 -20.40
CA GLU A 422 0.98 -21.43 -21.27
C GLU A 422 1.95 -22.59 -21.55
N ASP A 423 1.42 -23.81 -21.57
CA ASP A 423 2.16 -25.04 -21.87
C ASP A 423 1.27 -25.97 -22.71
N GLU A 424 1.76 -26.39 -23.88
CA GLU A 424 1.02 -27.23 -24.84
C GLU A 424 0.60 -28.58 -24.25
N LYS A 425 1.36 -29.13 -23.31
CA LYS A 425 1.15 -30.46 -22.75
C LYS A 425 0.30 -30.46 -21.47
N PHE A 426 0.44 -29.41 -20.63
CA PHE A 426 -0.16 -29.35 -19.30
C PHE A 426 -1.22 -28.25 -19.17
N GLY A 427 -1.53 -27.53 -20.25
CA GLY A 427 -2.39 -26.34 -20.26
C GLY A 427 -1.65 -25.12 -19.73
N GLN A 428 -1.22 -25.17 -18.49
CA GLN A 428 -0.35 -24.17 -17.87
C GLN A 428 0.79 -24.83 -17.09
N ARG A 429 1.88 -24.08 -16.88
CA ARG A 429 3.01 -24.45 -16.02
C ARG A 429 3.45 -23.28 -15.17
N LEU A 430 4.06 -23.57 -14.03
CA LEU A 430 4.60 -22.55 -13.15
C LEU A 430 5.98 -22.08 -13.65
N LYS A 431 6.20 -20.76 -13.65
CA LYS A 431 7.48 -20.10 -13.88
C LYS A 431 7.80 -19.22 -12.67
N ALA A 432 9.00 -19.39 -12.10
CA ALA A 432 9.45 -18.63 -10.94
C ALA A 432 10.45 -17.53 -11.34
N PHE A 433 10.37 -16.38 -10.67
CA PHE A 433 11.31 -15.27 -10.74
C PHE A 433 11.93 -15.10 -9.37
N VAL A 434 13.24 -15.16 -9.28
CA VAL A 434 13.97 -15.21 -8.01
C VAL A 434 14.99 -14.08 -7.95
N VAL A 435 14.99 -13.34 -6.86
CA VAL A 435 16.02 -12.36 -6.50
C VAL A 435 16.89 -12.99 -5.42
N LEU A 436 18.18 -13.08 -5.66
CA LEU A 436 19.14 -13.66 -4.72
C LEU A 436 19.68 -12.60 -3.76
N ARG A 437 20.01 -13.03 -2.55
CA ARG A 437 20.75 -12.17 -1.61
C ARG A 437 22.15 -11.86 -2.14
N SER A 438 22.71 -10.74 -1.71
CA SER A 438 24.08 -10.35 -2.07
C SER A 438 25.06 -11.48 -1.75
N SER A 439 25.88 -11.90 -2.74
CA SER A 439 26.81 -13.02 -2.67
C SER A 439 26.23 -14.45 -2.77
N ALA A 440 24.94 -14.64 -2.77
CA ALA A 440 24.33 -15.96 -2.96
C ALA A 440 24.51 -16.44 -4.40
N LYS A 441 24.62 -17.77 -4.54
CA LYS A 441 24.75 -18.45 -5.85
C LYS A 441 23.83 -19.66 -5.83
N LEU A 442 22.67 -19.50 -6.42
CA LEU A 442 21.73 -20.59 -6.67
C LEU A 442 21.59 -20.77 -8.17
N THR A 443 21.54 -22.02 -8.58
CA THR A 443 21.21 -22.41 -9.96
C THR A 443 19.71 -22.69 -10.10
N GLU A 444 19.21 -22.69 -11.32
CA GLU A 444 17.83 -23.06 -11.62
C GLU A 444 17.49 -24.47 -11.10
N ASP A 445 18.42 -25.43 -11.27
CA ASP A 445 18.21 -26.82 -10.82
C ASP A 445 18.13 -26.90 -9.28
N GLU A 446 18.99 -26.18 -8.55
CA GLU A 446 18.93 -26.15 -7.09
C GLU A 446 17.63 -25.54 -6.56
N VAL A 447 17.09 -24.50 -7.22
CA VAL A 447 15.77 -23.94 -6.88
C VAL A 447 14.66 -24.96 -7.14
N LYS A 448 14.69 -25.66 -8.27
CA LYS A 448 13.72 -26.71 -8.59
C LYS A 448 13.79 -27.89 -7.63
N ASP A 449 14.99 -28.34 -7.30
CA ASP A 449 15.19 -29.41 -6.33
C ASP A 449 14.68 -29.01 -4.95
N TYR A 450 14.94 -27.76 -4.51
CA TYR A 450 14.42 -27.26 -3.26
C TYR A 450 12.88 -27.26 -3.20
N VAL A 451 12.22 -26.85 -4.29
CA VAL A 451 10.75 -26.92 -4.37
C VAL A 451 10.27 -28.37 -4.36
N LYS A 452 10.92 -29.26 -5.11
CA LYS A 452 10.59 -30.68 -5.20
C LYS A 452 10.71 -31.42 -3.86
N ASP A 453 11.70 -31.04 -3.06
CA ASP A 453 11.95 -31.68 -1.76
C ASP A 453 10.94 -31.25 -0.69
N ASN A 454 10.25 -30.12 -0.89
CA ASN A 454 9.35 -29.53 0.08
C ASN A 454 7.87 -29.47 -0.35
N LEU A 455 7.58 -29.54 -1.66
CA LEU A 455 6.23 -29.49 -2.21
C LEU A 455 5.97 -30.63 -3.19
N ALA A 456 4.70 -30.78 -3.58
CA ALA A 456 4.32 -31.78 -4.58
C ALA A 456 4.99 -31.53 -5.94
N ASN A 457 5.35 -32.60 -6.67
CA ASN A 457 6.10 -32.50 -7.93
C ASN A 457 5.43 -31.62 -9.01
N TYR A 458 4.11 -31.53 -9.02
CA TYR A 458 3.38 -30.70 -9.98
C TYR A 458 3.48 -29.20 -9.68
N LYS A 459 3.96 -28.81 -8.49
CA LYS A 459 4.24 -27.43 -8.07
C LYS A 459 5.66 -26.97 -8.42
N VAL A 460 6.52 -27.86 -8.90
CA VAL A 460 7.90 -27.50 -9.27
C VAL A 460 7.89 -26.58 -10.50
N PRO A 461 8.52 -25.40 -10.42
CA PRO A 461 8.61 -24.49 -11.57
C PRO A 461 9.31 -25.16 -12.76
N ARG A 462 8.75 -25.01 -13.95
CA ARG A 462 9.38 -25.50 -15.17
C ARG A 462 10.58 -24.66 -15.58
N GLU A 463 10.51 -23.36 -15.27
CA GLU A 463 11.56 -22.38 -15.51
C GLU A 463 11.79 -21.53 -14.27
N VAL A 464 13.06 -21.15 -14.04
CA VAL A 464 13.46 -20.19 -13.00
C VAL A 464 14.27 -19.09 -13.65
N VAL A 465 13.85 -17.85 -13.46
CA VAL A 465 14.53 -16.64 -13.96
C VAL A 465 15.08 -15.86 -12.79
N PHE A 466 16.38 -15.56 -12.82
CA PHE A 466 17.00 -14.72 -11.80
C PHE A 466 16.95 -13.24 -12.22
N LEU A 467 16.50 -12.39 -11.31
CA LEU A 467 16.38 -10.94 -11.50
C LEU A 467 17.19 -10.18 -10.44
N ASP A 468 17.60 -8.96 -10.78
CA ASP A 468 18.23 -8.06 -9.79
C ASP A 468 17.18 -7.51 -8.81
N GLU A 469 15.93 -7.28 -9.27
CA GLU A 469 14.78 -6.85 -8.46
C GLU A 469 13.45 -7.27 -9.09
N LEU A 470 12.41 -7.46 -8.27
CA LEU A 470 11.04 -7.67 -8.74
C LEU A 470 10.35 -6.33 -9.04
N PRO A 471 9.60 -6.21 -10.16
CA PRO A 471 8.82 -5.01 -10.45
C PRO A 471 7.70 -4.84 -9.41
N ARG A 472 7.58 -3.63 -8.84
CA ARG A 472 6.61 -3.33 -7.78
C ARG A 472 5.87 -2.04 -8.04
N ASN A 473 4.63 -1.99 -7.57
CA ASN A 473 3.90 -0.75 -7.46
C ASN A 473 4.32 0.05 -6.19
N PRO A 474 3.86 1.30 -6.01
CA PRO A 474 4.21 2.13 -4.85
C PRO A 474 3.77 1.57 -3.50
N THR A 475 2.83 0.63 -3.48
CA THR A 475 2.44 -0.10 -2.25
C THR A 475 3.32 -1.32 -1.98
N GLY A 476 4.34 -1.54 -2.79
CA GLY A 476 5.23 -2.69 -2.67
C GLY A 476 4.68 -3.99 -3.24
N LYS A 477 3.49 -4.00 -3.86
CA LYS A 477 2.93 -5.19 -4.49
C LYS A 477 3.67 -5.51 -5.78
N VAL A 478 4.09 -6.77 -5.96
CA VAL A 478 4.74 -7.27 -7.18
C VAL A 478 3.79 -7.14 -8.37
N LEU A 479 4.31 -6.63 -9.49
CA LEU A 479 3.57 -6.45 -10.74
C LEU A 479 3.74 -7.69 -11.63
N LYS A 480 3.02 -8.77 -11.31
CA LYS A 480 3.10 -10.07 -12.03
C LYS A 480 2.82 -9.93 -13.53
N ARG A 481 1.98 -8.98 -13.94
CA ARG A 481 1.75 -8.69 -15.35
C ARG A 481 3.02 -8.22 -16.09
N GLU A 482 3.83 -7.38 -15.46
CA GLU A 482 5.11 -6.98 -16.05
C GLU A 482 6.09 -8.15 -16.17
N LEU A 483 6.04 -9.10 -15.21
CA LEU A 483 6.82 -10.33 -15.30
C LEU A 483 6.38 -11.19 -16.49
N ALA A 484 5.06 -11.34 -16.72
CA ALA A 484 4.51 -12.04 -17.87
C ALA A 484 4.87 -11.36 -19.20
N GLU A 485 4.77 -10.03 -19.29
CA GLU A 485 5.14 -9.26 -20.49
C GLU A 485 6.65 -9.33 -20.82
N ARG A 486 7.52 -9.43 -19.81
CA ARG A 486 8.97 -9.66 -20.02
C ARG A 486 9.25 -11.06 -20.55
N ASP A 487 8.48 -12.04 -20.10
CA ASP A 487 8.58 -13.41 -20.57
C ASP A 487 8.23 -13.53 -22.06
N GLU A 488 7.10 -12.95 -22.48
CA GLU A 488 6.67 -12.94 -23.89
C GLU A 488 7.70 -12.28 -24.82
N LYS A 489 8.42 -11.25 -24.35
CA LYS A 489 9.45 -10.54 -25.12
C LYS A 489 10.81 -11.26 -25.18
N GLY A 490 10.98 -12.36 -24.45
CA GLY A 490 12.22 -13.12 -24.41
C GLY A 490 13.37 -12.45 -23.65
N ASP A 491 13.11 -11.37 -22.90
CA ASP A 491 14.10 -10.63 -22.11
C ASP A 491 14.54 -11.36 -20.81
N GLY A 492 14.04 -12.57 -20.58
CA GLY A 492 14.27 -13.37 -19.38
C GLY A 492 15.62 -14.08 -19.29
N LYS A 493 16.58 -13.83 -20.18
CA LYS A 493 17.94 -14.41 -20.10
C LYS A 493 18.96 -13.40 -19.61
N ALA A 494 18.90 -13.02 -18.33
CA ALA A 494 20.04 -12.40 -17.66
C ALA A 494 21.00 -13.49 -17.17
N SER A 495 22.03 -13.78 -17.95
CA SER A 495 23.18 -14.59 -17.48
C SER A 495 23.89 -13.89 -16.34
N PRO A 496 24.43 -14.60 -15.33
CA PRO A 496 25.17 -13.98 -14.24
C PRO A 496 26.39 -13.24 -14.80
N LYS A 497 26.47 -11.93 -14.55
CA LYS A 497 27.66 -11.12 -14.88
C LYS A 497 28.85 -11.65 -14.07
N THR A 498 29.72 -12.42 -14.73
CA THR A 498 31.07 -12.66 -14.23
C THR A 498 31.82 -11.33 -14.16
N ASN A 499 32.26 -10.97 -12.97
CA ASN A 499 33.11 -9.81 -12.73
C ASN A 499 34.35 -9.84 -13.63
N GLY A 500 34.29 -9.15 -14.77
CA GLY A 500 35.42 -8.90 -15.65
C GLY A 500 36.19 -7.68 -15.16
N LYS A 501 37.47 -7.89 -14.88
CA LYS A 501 38.47 -6.92 -14.49
C LYS A 501 38.32 -5.56 -15.20
N ALA A 502 38.42 -4.50 -14.43
CA ALA A 502 38.55 -3.12 -14.92
C ALA A 502 39.77 -3.00 -15.89
N PRO A 503 39.63 -2.30 -17.02
CA PRO A 503 40.76 -2.05 -17.90
C PRO A 503 41.71 -1.02 -17.28
N SER A 504 42.99 -1.41 -17.15
CA SER A 504 44.11 -0.56 -16.73
C SER A 504 44.27 0.61 -17.71
N LYS A 505 44.27 1.83 -17.20
CA LYS A 505 44.62 3.05 -17.93
C LYS A 505 46.09 2.97 -18.39
N LYS A 506 46.34 2.82 -19.70
CA LYS A 506 47.62 3.09 -20.33
C LYS A 506 47.86 4.60 -20.30
N LYS A 507 48.97 5.01 -19.66
CA LYS A 507 49.56 6.35 -19.79
C LYS A 507 50.16 6.47 -21.20
N GLU A 508 49.63 7.32 -22.03
CA GLU A 508 50.33 7.83 -23.22
C GLU A 508 51.20 9.03 -22.80
N SER A 509 52.47 8.86 -23.00
CA SER A 509 53.50 9.88 -22.81
C SER A 509 53.48 10.82 -24.05
N ALA A 510 53.28 12.08 -23.82
CA ALA A 510 53.47 13.13 -24.83
C ALA A 510 54.97 13.27 -25.11
N LYS A 511 55.37 13.12 -26.39
CA LYS A 511 56.64 13.64 -26.94
C LYS A 511 56.33 14.95 -27.65
N ALA A 512 56.92 16.00 -27.10
CA ALA A 512 57.09 17.26 -27.82
C ALA A 512 58.17 17.09 -28.90
N SER A 513 57.93 17.63 -30.10
CA SER A 513 59.03 18.12 -30.96
C SER A 513 58.54 19.23 -31.89
N SER A 514 59.24 20.29 -31.75
CA SER A 514 59.36 21.50 -32.52
C SER A 514 59.30 21.36 -34.05
N LYS A 515 58.51 22.20 -34.71
CA LYS A 515 58.98 23.23 -35.65
C LYS A 515 57.85 24.20 -35.91
#